data_0756779040db2ab6e905ab7a7f82a900
#
_entry.id   0756779040db2ab6e905ab7a7f82a900
#
_cell.length_a   1.000
_cell.length_b   1.000
_cell.length_c   1.000
_cell.angle_alpha   90.00
_cell.angle_beta   90.00
_cell.angle_gamma   90.00
#
_symmetry.space_group_name_H-M   'P 1'
#
loop_
_entity.id
_entity.type
_entity.pdbx_description
1 polymer ?
#
loop_
_entity_poly.entity_id
_entity_poly.type
_entity_poly.pdbx_seq_one_letter_code
_entity_poly.pdbx_strand_id
1 'polypeptide(L)'
;MVVPLAARYVAAAVGVLLVATSAGSVIGTLIVPRSVASWLTKRVDELVNAVYVLITDHVRSFRRRDRIMATHAAAVLLCQIAAWLVMFFVGFSLILWPTVHGGISTAFGTAGPALWEIGAYRAKGGAQQAILDVASLIGIITVTLQIAYLPTLYSSFNRRENGVALLNARAGYPSWGPELLARTHYALGSGVSSVNTLPDLYADWEKWAADVAESHTTYLPLVRFRSPKPLSSWVTSLLCVLDSAALILSLNPSTAPVVPARLCLRAGFTCFQDVARAMGFDVPAEPDPDMGISVTYEQFLDAIARLEEVDFPIERKPEDAWPDFVGWRVNYEQAAFAIARAVDAVPALWSGPRRHKELQPIPPFRPPLGRVSNGGKKSPRKLAADRKPSAG
;
A
#
# COMPACT_ATOMS: atom_id res chain seq x y z
N MET A 1 48.75 -2.04 20.99
CA MET A 1 49.27 -1.56 19.69
C MET A 1 48.79 -0.13 19.47
N VAL A 2 49.74 0.83 19.36
CA VAL A 2 49.38 2.24 19.11
C VAL A 2 49.13 2.38 17.60
N VAL A 3 47.88 2.66 17.22
CA VAL A 3 47.52 2.87 15.81
C VAL A 3 48.22 4.18 15.31
N PRO A 4 48.87 4.14 14.14
CA PRO A 4 49.56 5.30 13.60
C PRO A 4 48.61 6.47 13.41
N LEU A 5 49.11 7.70 13.60
CA LEU A 5 48.29 8.93 13.47
C LEU A 5 47.71 9.05 12.06
N ALA A 6 48.45 8.66 11.03
CA ALA A 6 47.97 8.64 9.65
C ALA A 6 46.69 7.77 9.47
N ALA A 7 46.67 6.59 10.09
CA ALA A 7 45.47 5.69 10.06
C ALA A 7 44.26 6.32 10.73
N ARG A 8 44.45 7.11 11.81
CA ARG A 8 43.35 7.85 12.47
C ARG A 8 42.77 8.95 11.57
N TYR A 9 43.59 9.64 10.80
CA TYR A 9 43.13 10.65 9.82
C TYR A 9 42.42 10.00 8.64
N VAL A 10 42.84 8.84 8.15
CA VAL A 10 42.12 8.07 7.13
C VAL A 10 40.77 7.64 7.66
N ALA A 11 40.69 7.15 8.90
CA ALA A 11 39.42 6.80 9.54
C ALA A 11 38.51 8.02 9.68
N ALA A 12 39.05 9.20 10.04
CA ALA A 12 38.26 10.43 10.10
C ALA A 12 37.70 10.84 8.74
N ALA A 13 38.44 10.68 7.65
CA ALA A 13 37.95 10.92 6.29
C ALA A 13 36.77 9.98 5.92
N VAL A 14 36.89 8.70 6.28
CA VAL A 14 35.78 7.73 6.16
C VAL A 14 34.58 8.16 7.00
N GLY A 15 34.82 8.66 8.22
CA GLY A 15 33.79 9.20 9.09
C GLY A 15 33.02 10.37 8.47
N VAL A 16 33.74 11.31 7.86
CA VAL A 16 33.13 12.45 7.11
C VAL A 16 32.23 11.94 5.98
N LEU A 17 32.71 10.96 5.22
CA LEU A 17 31.90 10.36 4.12
C LEU A 17 30.64 9.67 4.66
N LEU A 18 30.73 8.94 5.77
CA LEU A 18 29.58 8.33 6.41
C LEU A 18 28.57 9.35 6.90
N VAL A 19 29.00 10.43 7.53
CA VAL A 19 28.12 11.52 7.97
C VAL A 19 27.46 12.19 6.79
N ALA A 20 28.22 12.54 5.75
CA ALA A 20 27.70 13.20 4.55
C ALA A 20 26.66 12.34 3.81
N THR A 21 26.94 11.04 3.62
CA THR A 21 26.01 10.11 2.98
C THR A 21 24.74 9.89 3.81
N SER A 22 24.88 9.82 5.14
CA SER A 22 23.72 9.71 6.04
C SER A 22 22.86 10.97 6.04
N ALA A 23 23.49 12.15 6.09
CA ALA A 23 22.78 13.43 6.00
C ALA A 23 22.04 13.58 4.65
N GLY A 24 22.69 13.22 3.55
CA GLY A 24 22.08 13.18 2.23
C GLY A 24 20.88 12.22 2.19
N SER A 25 20.99 11.06 2.86
CA SER A 25 19.90 10.10 2.98
C SER A 25 18.70 10.66 3.78
N VAL A 26 18.95 11.32 4.92
CA VAL A 26 17.91 11.96 5.74
C VAL A 26 17.19 13.05 4.93
N ILE A 27 17.94 13.94 4.30
CA ILE A 27 17.39 15.03 3.48
C ILE A 27 16.57 14.47 2.32
N GLY A 28 17.13 13.52 1.57
CA GLY A 28 16.47 12.91 0.41
C GLY A 28 15.19 12.14 0.76
N THR A 29 15.09 11.62 1.99
CA THR A 29 13.91 10.84 2.41
C THR A 29 12.85 11.69 3.10
N LEU A 30 13.24 12.67 3.93
CA LEU A 30 12.32 13.41 4.79
C LEU A 30 11.94 14.80 4.27
N ILE A 31 12.79 15.41 3.42
CA ILE A 31 12.62 16.79 2.98
C ILE A 31 12.32 16.88 1.48
N VAL A 32 13.00 16.08 0.64
CA VAL A 32 12.82 16.16 -0.80
C VAL A 32 11.53 15.45 -1.22
N PRO A 33 10.58 16.17 -1.86
CA PRO A 33 9.27 15.59 -2.22
C PRO A 33 9.33 14.59 -3.39
N ARG A 34 10.50 14.40 -3.98
CA ARG A 34 10.75 13.40 -5.02
C ARG A 34 11.46 12.22 -4.38
N SER A 35 10.90 11.02 -4.51
CA SER A 35 11.50 9.81 -3.92
C SER A 35 12.88 9.52 -4.53
N VAL A 36 13.89 10.25 -4.06
CA VAL A 36 15.29 9.86 -4.25
C VAL A 36 15.60 8.83 -3.17
N ALA A 37 15.06 7.61 -3.36
CA ALA A 37 15.32 6.55 -2.41
C ALA A 37 16.84 6.34 -2.29
N SER A 38 17.41 6.78 -1.16
CA SER A 38 18.83 6.57 -0.90
C SER A 38 19.14 5.08 -0.82
N TRP A 39 20.38 4.71 -1.14
CA TRP A 39 20.83 3.32 -1.00
C TRP A 39 20.55 2.75 0.40
N LEU A 40 20.76 3.55 1.46
CA LEU A 40 20.55 3.14 2.84
C LEU A 40 19.07 2.82 3.12
N THR A 41 18.16 3.69 2.69
CA THR A 41 16.72 3.50 2.86
C THR A 41 16.22 2.24 2.16
N LYS A 42 16.70 2.00 0.93
CA LYS A 42 16.38 0.78 0.19
C LYS A 42 16.87 -0.48 0.91
N ARG A 43 18.11 -0.47 1.42
CA ARG A 43 18.67 -1.62 2.15
C ARG A 43 17.93 -1.91 3.45
N VAL A 44 17.50 -0.87 4.17
CA VAL A 44 16.68 -1.05 5.38
C VAL A 44 15.32 -1.66 5.02
N ASP A 45 14.64 -1.15 3.99
CA ASP A 45 13.35 -1.71 3.54
C ASP A 45 13.49 -3.18 3.10
N GLU A 46 14.51 -3.49 2.28
CA GLU A 46 14.82 -4.85 1.83
C GLU A 46 15.05 -5.81 3.01
N LEU A 47 15.87 -5.39 3.98
CA LEU A 47 16.20 -6.20 5.15
C LEU A 47 14.97 -6.45 6.04
N VAL A 48 14.23 -5.40 6.36
CA VAL A 48 13.00 -5.53 7.15
C VAL A 48 12.00 -6.42 6.42
N ASN A 49 11.81 -6.18 5.12
CA ASN A 49 10.90 -7.00 4.31
C ASN A 49 11.33 -8.48 4.29
N ALA A 50 12.62 -8.78 4.17
CA ALA A 50 13.13 -10.16 4.19
C ALA A 50 12.82 -10.86 5.52
N VAL A 51 12.98 -10.16 6.66
CA VAL A 51 12.62 -10.68 7.99
C VAL A 51 11.12 -10.96 8.08
N TYR A 52 10.28 -10.01 7.65
CA TYR A 52 8.82 -10.20 7.70
C TYR A 52 8.35 -11.32 6.77
N VAL A 53 8.98 -11.46 5.60
CA VAL A 53 8.72 -12.58 4.69
C VAL A 53 9.05 -13.90 5.37
N LEU A 54 10.24 -14.03 5.96
CA LEU A 54 10.66 -15.23 6.66
C LEU A 54 9.71 -15.63 7.79
N ILE A 55 9.25 -14.66 8.57
CA ILE A 55 8.28 -14.88 9.66
C ILE A 55 6.91 -15.32 9.08
N THR A 56 6.44 -14.64 8.03
CA THR A 56 5.09 -14.85 7.49
C THR A 56 4.97 -16.09 6.62
N ASP A 57 6.06 -16.59 6.03
CA ASP A 57 6.05 -17.82 5.23
C ASP A 57 5.65 -19.06 6.04
N HIS A 58 5.85 -19.04 7.36
CA HIS A 58 5.42 -20.11 8.26
C HIS A 58 3.97 -19.94 8.78
N VAL A 59 3.28 -18.84 8.43
CA VAL A 59 1.94 -18.55 8.93
C VAL A 59 0.88 -18.85 7.86
N ARG A 60 0.16 -19.96 8.01
CA ARG A 60 -0.89 -20.39 7.07
C ARG A 60 -2.14 -19.51 7.08
N SER A 61 -2.52 -18.95 8.24
CA SER A 61 -3.75 -18.14 8.37
C SER A 61 -3.53 -16.71 7.87
N PHE A 62 -4.29 -16.27 6.86
CA PHE A 62 -4.24 -14.90 6.35
C PHE A 62 -4.43 -13.85 7.47
N ARG A 63 -5.42 -14.03 8.37
CA ARG A 63 -5.70 -13.08 9.46
C ARG A 63 -4.53 -12.91 10.44
N ARG A 64 -3.79 -14.00 10.73
CA ARG A 64 -2.58 -13.93 11.59
C ARG A 64 -1.46 -13.24 10.86
N ARG A 65 -1.27 -13.55 9.59
CA ARG A 65 -0.25 -12.95 8.73
C ARG A 65 -0.51 -11.45 8.55
N ASP A 66 -1.76 -11.07 8.28
CA ASP A 66 -2.18 -9.69 8.17
C ASP A 66 -1.87 -8.87 9.44
N ARG A 67 -2.10 -9.45 10.63
CA ARG A 67 -1.77 -8.81 11.91
C ARG A 67 -0.25 -8.61 12.08
N ILE A 68 0.57 -9.58 11.67
CA ILE A 68 2.03 -9.43 11.70
C ILE A 68 2.46 -8.34 10.72
N MET A 69 1.98 -8.41 9.49
CA MET A 69 2.31 -7.43 8.45
C MET A 69 1.80 -6.01 8.78
N ALA A 70 0.81 -5.85 9.65
CA ALA A 70 0.35 -4.53 10.09
C ALA A 70 1.44 -3.73 10.83
N THR A 71 2.42 -4.39 11.43
CA THR A 71 3.56 -3.73 12.10
C THR A 71 4.74 -3.44 11.16
N HIS A 72 4.70 -3.93 9.90
CA HIS A 72 5.82 -3.82 8.96
C HIS A 72 6.24 -2.38 8.69
N ALA A 73 5.29 -1.51 8.35
CA ALA A 73 5.59 -0.12 8.01
C ALA A 73 6.19 0.64 9.20
N ALA A 74 5.67 0.41 10.42
CA ALA A 74 6.24 0.99 11.64
C ALA A 74 7.66 0.47 11.89
N ALA A 75 7.92 -0.82 11.66
CA ALA A 75 9.25 -1.41 11.79
C ALA A 75 10.24 -0.79 10.79
N VAL A 76 9.83 -0.58 9.54
CA VAL A 76 10.67 0.10 8.53
C VAL A 76 11.07 1.50 9.00
N LEU A 77 10.11 2.31 9.48
CA LEU A 77 10.39 3.67 9.96
C LEU A 77 11.33 3.68 11.18
N LEU A 78 11.13 2.76 12.13
CA LEU A 78 12.00 2.64 13.31
C LEU A 78 13.39 2.14 12.95
N CYS A 79 13.50 1.14 12.09
CA CYS A 79 14.81 0.65 11.62
C CYS A 79 15.55 1.70 10.80
N GLN A 80 14.84 2.54 10.05
CA GLN A 80 15.42 3.60 9.25
C GLN A 80 16.05 4.70 10.12
N ILE A 81 15.33 5.19 11.16
CA ILE A 81 15.90 6.15 12.08
C ILE A 81 17.09 5.54 12.86
N ALA A 82 16.96 4.29 13.30
CA ALA A 82 18.06 3.59 13.97
C ALA A 82 19.30 3.47 13.06
N ALA A 83 19.13 3.14 11.79
CA ALA A 83 20.21 3.04 10.83
C ALA A 83 20.92 4.39 10.63
N TRP A 84 20.19 5.50 10.48
CA TRP A 84 20.78 6.83 10.39
C TRP A 84 21.56 7.20 11.66
N LEU A 85 20.97 6.99 12.83
CA LEU A 85 21.64 7.30 14.11
C LEU A 85 22.90 6.45 14.32
N VAL A 86 22.88 5.16 13.96
CA VAL A 86 24.06 4.30 14.02
C VAL A 86 25.15 4.79 13.06
N MET A 87 24.78 5.16 11.82
CA MET A 87 25.75 5.68 10.86
C MET A 87 26.36 7.01 11.30
N PHE A 88 25.57 7.93 11.85
CA PHE A 88 26.07 9.16 12.45
C PHE A 88 26.98 8.88 13.64
N PHE A 89 26.58 7.97 14.52
CA PHE A 89 27.36 7.56 15.68
C PHE A 89 28.75 7.03 15.28
N VAL A 90 28.78 6.10 14.34
CA VAL A 90 30.04 5.54 13.82
C VAL A 90 30.85 6.64 13.12
N GLY A 91 30.22 7.44 12.26
CA GLY A 91 30.87 8.51 11.52
C GLY A 91 31.52 9.55 12.43
N PHE A 92 30.79 10.08 13.41
CA PHE A 92 31.32 11.04 14.37
C PHE A 92 32.38 10.44 15.31
N SER A 93 32.25 9.17 15.67
CA SER A 93 33.29 8.47 16.45
C SER A 93 34.62 8.40 15.67
N LEU A 94 34.57 8.11 14.37
CA LEU A 94 35.74 8.09 13.51
C LEU A 94 36.35 9.49 13.32
N ILE A 95 35.52 10.53 13.16
CA ILE A 95 35.98 11.93 13.04
C ILE A 95 36.66 12.38 14.35
N LEU A 96 36.16 12.00 15.50
CA LEU A 96 36.71 12.32 16.81
C LEU A 96 38.02 11.59 17.13
N TRP A 97 38.26 10.43 16.53
CA TRP A 97 39.40 9.57 16.89
C TRP A 97 40.79 10.23 16.85
N PRO A 98 41.16 11.07 15.87
CA PRO A 98 42.42 11.81 15.87
C PRO A 98 42.54 12.81 17.02
N THR A 99 41.43 13.34 17.53
CA THR A 99 41.40 14.43 18.52
C THR A 99 41.39 13.92 19.96
N VAL A 100 41.08 12.65 20.20
CA VAL A 100 41.02 12.07 21.52
C VAL A 100 42.31 11.37 21.91
N HIS A 101 42.73 11.57 23.15
CA HIS A 101 43.88 10.85 23.74
C HIS A 101 43.37 9.49 24.24
N GLY A 102 43.63 8.42 23.48
CA GLY A 102 43.20 7.08 23.79
C GLY A 102 42.91 6.22 22.56
N GLY A 103 42.29 5.09 22.79
CA GLY A 103 41.86 4.16 21.75
C GLY A 103 40.57 4.59 21.06
N ILE A 104 40.17 3.82 20.04
CA ILE A 104 38.91 4.02 19.32
C ILE A 104 37.69 3.96 20.26
N SER A 105 37.76 3.14 21.32
CA SER A 105 36.70 3.04 22.36
C SER A 105 36.44 4.38 23.06
N THR A 106 37.49 5.19 23.27
CA THR A 106 37.33 6.53 23.85
C THR A 106 36.59 7.46 22.88
N ALA A 107 36.84 7.38 21.58
CA ALA A 107 36.12 8.16 20.57
C ALA A 107 34.63 7.81 20.55
N PHE A 108 34.28 6.49 20.59
CA PHE A 108 32.89 6.04 20.67
C PHE A 108 32.20 6.48 21.98
N GLY A 109 32.89 6.36 23.13
CA GLY A 109 32.39 6.83 24.41
C GLY A 109 32.16 8.34 24.49
N THR A 110 32.87 9.12 23.64
CA THR A 110 32.73 10.57 23.55
C THR A 110 31.60 10.99 22.57
N ALA A 111 31.49 10.34 21.43
CA ALA A 111 30.51 10.68 20.40
C ALA A 111 29.09 10.34 20.83
N GLY A 112 28.88 9.22 21.52
CA GLY A 112 27.57 8.76 21.94
C GLY A 112 26.78 9.77 22.76
N PRO A 113 27.27 10.21 23.94
CA PRO A 113 26.59 11.19 24.76
C PRO A 113 26.24 12.49 24.00
N ALA A 114 27.07 12.95 23.10
CA ALA A 114 26.80 14.14 22.31
C ALA A 114 25.66 13.92 21.30
N LEU A 115 25.71 12.85 20.52
CA LEU A 115 24.70 12.57 19.50
C LEU A 115 23.30 12.31 20.08
N TRP A 116 23.23 11.67 21.26
CA TRP A 116 22.00 11.26 21.90
C TRP A 116 21.53 12.20 23.00
N GLU A 117 22.33 13.27 23.27
CA GLU A 117 22.11 14.24 24.36
C GLU A 117 21.96 13.59 25.76
N ILE A 118 22.57 12.43 25.96
CA ILE A 118 22.56 11.70 27.21
C ILE A 118 23.88 11.98 27.96
N GLY A 119 23.90 13.05 28.74
CA GLY A 119 25.01 13.39 29.60
C GLY A 119 25.86 14.56 29.13
N ALA A 120 26.51 15.23 30.09
CA ALA A 120 27.45 16.32 29.83
C ALA A 120 28.83 15.76 29.54
N TYR A 121 29.33 15.97 28.32
CA TYR A 121 30.72 15.71 27.97
C TYR A 121 31.48 17.04 27.89
N ARG A 122 32.64 17.13 28.57
CA ARG A 122 33.55 18.27 28.46
C ARG A 122 34.65 17.94 27.45
N ALA A 123 34.63 18.63 26.31
CA ALA A 123 35.71 18.57 25.33
C ALA A 123 37.03 19.06 25.93
N LYS A 124 38.13 18.44 25.48
CA LYS A 124 39.49 18.84 25.90
C LYS A 124 40.14 19.85 24.93
N GLY A 125 39.39 20.41 23.99
CA GLY A 125 39.88 21.40 23.03
C GLY A 125 38.79 21.88 22.09
N GLY A 126 38.97 23.04 21.45
CA GLY A 126 37.96 23.70 20.62
C GLY A 126 37.55 22.89 19.40
N ALA A 127 38.48 22.19 18.71
CA ALA A 127 38.16 21.34 17.56
C ALA A 127 37.28 20.14 17.98
N GLN A 128 37.52 19.52 19.12
CA GLN A 128 36.74 18.44 19.65
C GLN A 128 35.32 18.94 20.00
N GLN A 129 35.23 20.11 20.67
CA GLN A 129 33.94 20.71 21.00
C GLN A 129 33.11 21.01 19.76
N ALA A 130 33.68 21.58 18.72
CA ALA A 130 32.97 21.87 17.46
C ALA A 130 32.42 20.60 16.79
N ILE A 131 33.16 19.48 16.78
CA ILE A 131 32.67 18.20 16.25
C ILE A 131 31.50 17.67 17.08
N LEU A 132 31.57 17.79 18.41
CA LEU A 132 30.49 17.34 19.30
C LEU A 132 29.22 18.19 19.16
N ASP A 133 29.37 19.51 19.01
CA ASP A 133 28.24 20.43 18.80
C ASP A 133 27.52 20.11 17.48
N VAL A 134 28.29 19.84 16.41
CA VAL A 134 27.73 19.41 15.12
C VAL A 134 27.04 18.05 15.24
N ALA A 135 27.61 17.10 15.98
CA ALA A 135 27.00 15.79 16.20
C ALA A 135 25.66 15.91 16.94
N SER A 136 25.63 16.71 18.00
CA SER A 136 24.41 17.03 18.77
C SER A 136 23.33 17.64 17.89
N LEU A 137 23.69 18.67 17.12
CA LEU A 137 22.77 19.35 16.22
C LEU A 137 22.18 18.39 15.17
N ILE A 138 23.00 17.53 14.55
CA ILE A 138 22.54 16.55 13.57
C ILE A 138 21.65 15.50 14.21
N GLY A 139 21.95 15.05 15.43
CA GLY A 139 21.11 14.12 16.19
C GLY A 139 19.72 14.67 16.42
N ILE A 140 19.64 15.90 16.98
CA ILE A 140 18.35 16.58 17.24
C ILE A 140 17.57 16.78 15.93
N ILE A 141 18.21 17.32 14.90
CA ILE A 141 17.55 17.58 13.61
C ILE A 141 16.99 16.30 13.04
N THR A 142 17.76 15.21 13.06
CA THR A 142 17.32 13.92 12.50
C THR A 142 16.07 13.38 13.19
N VAL A 143 16.07 13.39 14.53
CA VAL A 143 14.91 12.93 15.34
C VAL A 143 13.72 13.86 15.13
N THR A 144 13.92 15.18 15.16
CA THR A 144 12.87 16.17 14.96
C THR A 144 12.21 16.04 13.59
N LEU A 145 13.01 15.88 12.51
CA LEU A 145 12.48 15.67 11.17
C LEU A 145 11.68 14.39 11.08
N GLN A 146 12.13 13.30 11.71
CA GLN A 146 11.39 12.04 11.73
C GLN A 146 10.05 12.17 12.47
N ILE A 147 10.02 12.93 13.56
CA ILE A 147 8.77 13.21 14.30
C ILE A 147 7.83 14.05 13.43
N ALA A 148 8.34 15.08 12.75
CA ALA A 148 7.55 15.95 11.88
C ALA A 148 7.02 15.21 10.63
N TYR A 149 7.70 14.17 10.20
CA TYR A 149 7.32 13.33 9.05
C TYR A 149 6.09 12.45 9.34
N LEU A 150 5.92 11.95 10.57
CA LEU A 150 4.84 11.05 10.94
C LEU A 150 3.43 11.62 10.71
N PRO A 151 3.08 12.85 11.15
CA PRO A 151 1.76 13.44 10.88
C PRO A 151 1.42 13.51 9.40
N THR A 152 2.40 13.78 8.53
CA THR A 152 2.20 13.83 7.07
C THR A 152 1.82 12.45 6.53
N LEU A 153 2.54 11.40 6.95
CA LEU A 153 2.21 10.01 6.59
C LEU A 153 0.81 9.62 7.06
N TYR A 154 0.46 9.89 8.33
CA TYR A 154 -0.84 9.55 8.87
C TYR A 154 -1.97 10.34 8.22
N SER A 155 -1.75 11.59 7.84
CA SER A 155 -2.73 12.39 7.10
C SER A 155 -3.06 11.73 5.75
N SER A 156 -2.06 11.38 4.95
CA SER A 156 -2.25 10.69 3.66
C SER A 156 -2.86 9.29 3.84
N PHE A 157 -2.40 8.54 4.84
CA PHE A 157 -2.99 7.25 5.21
C PHE A 157 -4.48 7.38 5.53
N ASN A 158 -4.88 8.34 6.38
CA ASN A 158 -6.27 8.52 6.78
C ASN A 158 -7.16 8.94 5.59
N ARG A 159 -6.69 9.81 4.69
CA ARG A 159 -7.43 10.16 3.47
C ARG A 159 -7.67 8.94 2.60
N ARG A 160 -6.63 8.13 2.38
CA ARG A 160 -6.74 6.86 1.64
C ARG A 160 -7.74 5.90 2.28
N GLU A 161 -7.63 5.67 3.57
CA GLU A 161 -8.49 4.71 4.30
C GLU A 161 -9.95 5.18 4.40
N ASN A 162 -10.21 6.47 4.35
CA ASN A 162 -11.58 6.98 4.27
C ASN A 162 -12.29 6.47 3.00
N GLY A 163 -11.63 6.57 1.84
CA GLY A 163 -12.17 6.03 0.58
C GLY A 163 -12.39 4.51 0.64
N VAL A 164 -11.42 3.76 1.18
CA VAL A 164 -11.53 2.31 1.37
C VAL A 164 -12.71 1.96 2.30
N ALA A 165 -12.90 2.70 3.38
CA ALA A 165 -13.99 2.47 4.33
C ALA A 165 -15.37 2.73 3.71
N LEU A 166 -15.50 3.80 2.92
CA LEU A 166 -16.73 4.11 2.18
C LEU A 166 -17.05 3.04 1.12
N LEU A 167 -16.04 2.55 0.41
CA LEU A 167 -16.22 1.47 -0.57
C LEU A 167 -16.67 0.17 0.08
N ASN A 168 -16.14 -0.18 1.23
CA ASN A 168 -16.52 -1.40 1.94
C ASN A 168 -18.03 -1.49 2.24
N ALA A 169 -18.69 -0.37 2.47
CA ALA A 169 -20.14 -0.30 2.62
C ALA A 169 -20.88 -0.62 1.30
N ARG A 170 -20.28 -0.23 0.17
CA ARG A 170 -20.89 -0.39 -1.17
C ARG A 170 -20.53 -1.70 -1.85
N ALA A 171 -19.30 -2.22 -1.67
CA ALA A 171 -18.77 -3.39 -2.39
C ALA A 171 -18.57 -4.63 -1.49
N GLY A 172 -18.73 -4.50 -0.17
CA GLY A 172 -18.35 -5.55 0.78
C GLY A 172 -16.83 -5.59 1.01
N TYR A 173 -16.38 -6.56 1.78
CA TYR A 173 -14.97 -6.80 2.06
C TYR A 173 -14.68 -8.31 2.10
N PRO A 174 -13.65 -8.79 1.39
CA PRO A 174 -12.88 -8.04 0.39
C PRO A 174 -13.76 -7.48 -0.73
N SER A 175 -13.40 -6.31 -1.25
CA SER A 175 -14.19 -5.67 -2.30
C SER A 175 -14.02 -6.37 -3.67
N TRP A 176 -15.10 -6.42 -4.46
CA TRP A 176 -15.13 -7.04 -5.78
C TRP A 176 -16.00 -6.22 -6.74
N GLY A 177 -15.53 -5.94 -7.97
CA GLY A 177 -16.18 -5.04 -8.92
C GLY A 177 -17.64 -5.38 -9.23
N PRO A 178 -17.97 -6.64 -9.59
CA PRO A 178 -19.36 -7.05 -9.81
C PRO A 178 -20.27 -6.87 -8.59
N GLU A 179 -19.75 -7.10 -7.37
CA GLU A 179 -20.53 -6.90 -6.15
C GLU A 179 -20.82 -5.40 -5.90
N LEU A 180 -19.90 -4.51 -6.28
CA LEU A 180 -20.14 -3.06 -6.23
C LEU A 180 -21.34 -2.66 -7.10
N LEU A 181 -21.40 -3.13 -8.34
CA LEU A 181 -22.51 -2.86 -9.25
C LEU A 181 -23.82 -3.49 -8.73
N ALA A 182 -23.77 -4.76 -8.32
CA ALA A 182 -24.92 -5.47 -7.80
C ALA A 182 -25.53 -4.79 -6.59
N ARG A 183 -24.71 -4.34 -5.62
CA ARG A 183 -25.21 -3.64 -4.42
C ARG A 183 -25.73 -2.25 -4.72
N THR A 184 -25.08 -1.54 -5.64
CA THR A 184 -25.54 -0.22 -6.06
C THR A 184 -26.95 -0.31 -6.64
N HIS A 185 -27.22 -1.32 -7.47
CA HIS A 185 -28.55 -1.56 -8.02
C HIS A 185 -29.58 -1.92 -6.96
N TYR A 186 -29.25 -2.86 -6.07
CA TYR A 186 -30.15 -3.34 -5.04
C TYR A 186 -30.53 -2.28 -3.98
N ALA A 187 -29.56 -1.41 -3.61
CA ALA A 187 -29.76 -0.43 -2.53
C ALA A 187 -30.73 0.69 -2.87
N LEU A 188 -30.96 0.96 -4.17
CA LEU A 188 -31.74 2.10 -4.61
C LEU A 188 -33.24 1.80 -4.84
N GLY A 189 -33.64 0.54 -4.78
CA GLY A 189 -35.05 0.14 -4.94
C GLY A 189 -35.61 0.40 -6.34
N SER A 190 -36.84 -0.05 -6.59
CA SER A 190 -37.54 0.15 -7.85
C SER A 190 -37.94 1.62 -8.02
N GLY A 191 -37.26 2.36 -8.88
CA GLY A 191 -37.67 3.72 -9.26
C GLY A 191 -36.55 4.75 -9.41
N VAL A 192 -35.37 4.49 -8.85
CA VAL A 192 -34.18 5.33 -9.09
C VAL A 192 -33.17 4.51 -9.91
N SER A 193 -32.78 5.01 -11.07
CA SER A 193 -31.75 4.33 -11.86
C SER A 193 -30.47 4.24 -11.03
N SER A 194 -30.03 3.03 -10.71
CA SER A 194 -28.80 2.76 -9.97
C SER A 194 -27.56 3.38 -10.62
N VAL A 195 -27.60 3.50 -11.94
CA VAL A 195 -26.58 4.13 -12.77
C VAL A 195 -26.36 5.60 -12.39
N ASN A 196 -27.36 6.30 -11.84
CA ASN A 196 -27.28 7.72 -11.49
C ASN A 196 -26.31 8.03 -10.32
N THR A 197 -25.91 7.02 -9.52
CA THR A 197 -24.95 7.22 -8.42
C THR A 197 -23.51 6.84 -8.79
N LEU A 198 -23.33 6.18 -9.92
CA LEU A 198 -22.01 5.77 -10.42
C LEU A 198 -21.15 6.94 -10.90
N PRO A 199 -21.69 8.00 -11.55
CA PRO A 199 -20.88 9.14 -11.95
C PRO A 199 -20.13 9.77 -10.78
N ASP A 200 -20.82 10.04 -9.67
CA ASP A 200 -20.21 10.62 -8.46
C ASP A 200 -19.19 9.67 -7.83
N LEU A 201 -19.50 8.38 -7.77
CA LEU A 201 -18.56 7.38 -7.29
C LEU A 201 -17.26 7.39 -8.10
N TYR A 202 -17.34 7.36 -9.43
CA TYR A 202 -16.16 7.35 -10.27
C TYR A 202 -15.39 8.66 -10.22
N ALA A 203 -16.07 9.81 -10.14
CA ALA A 203 -15.43 11.12 -9.98
C ALA A 203 -14.69 11.23 -8.63
N ASP A 204 -15.25 10.69 -7.56
CA ASP A 204 -14.59 10.66 -6.26
C ASP A 204 -13.37 9.73 -6.25
N TRP A 205 -13.46 8.58 -6.94
CA TRP A 205 -12.35 7.63 -7.04
C TRP A 205 -11.27 8.08 -8.02
N GLU A 206 -11.57 8.89 -9.01
CA GLU A 206 -10.59 9.60 -9.84
C GLU A 206 -9.70 10.49 -8.96
N LYS A 207 -10.30 11.35 -8.12
CA LYS A 207 -9.58 12.23 -7.19
C LYS A 207 -8.79 11.41 -6.16
N TRP A 208 -9.41 10.37 -5.63
CA TRP A 208 -8.77 9.48 -4.68
C TRP A 208 -7.53 8.77 -5.28
N ALA A 209 -7.63 8.28 -6.52
CA ALA A 209 -6.52 7.64 -7.21
C ALA A 209 -5.37 8.62 -7.47
N ALA A 210 -5.67 9.87 -7.81
CA ALA A 210 -4.66 10.92 -7.97
C ALA A 210 -3.96 11.26 -6.64
N ASP A 211 -4.71 11.39 -5.53
CA ASP A 211 -4.14 11.63 -4.18
C ASP A 211 -3.25 10.45 -3.72
N VAL A 212 -3.66 9.21 -4.02
CA VAL A 212 -2.87 8.01 -3.71
C VAL A 212 -1.62 7.95 -4.58
N ALA A 213 -1.72 8.22 -5.87
CA ALA A 213 -0.57 8.25 -6.77
C ALA A 213 0.50 9.23 -6.28
N GLU A 214 0.10 10.46 -5.97
CA GLU A 214 1.00 11.52 -5.50
C GLU A 214 1.61 11.16 -4.14
N SER A 215 0.80 10.79 -3.15
CA SER A 215 1.27 10.52 -1.79
C SER A 215 2.11 9.23 -1.69
N HIS A 216 1.77 8.16 -2.41
CA HIS A 216 2.45 6.86 -2.32
C HIS A 216 3.72 6.80 -3.17
N THR A 217 3.85 7.61 -4.20
CA THR A 217 5.12 7.79 -4.92
C THR A 217 6.08 8.68 -4.16
N THR A 218 5.58 9.69 -3.44
CA THR A 218 6.37 10.58 -2.59
C THR A 218 6.80 9.90 -1.29
N TYR A 219 5.87 9.22 -0.62
CA TYR A 219 6.06 8.55 0.67
C TYR A 219 5.90 7.04 0.53
N LEU A 220 6.92 6.38 0.00
CA LEU A 220 6.89 4.96 -0.33
C LEU A 220 6.46 4.02 0.82
N PRO A 221 6.78 4.29 2.10
CA PRO A 221 6.27 3.47 3.21
C PRO A 221 4.75 3.36 3.26
N LEU A 222 3.99 4.36 2.76
CA LEU A 222 2.52 4.34 2.71
C LEU A 222 1.96 3.14 1.95
N VAL A 223 2.67 2.66 0.93
CA VAL A 223 2.26 1.50 0.14
C VAL A 223 2.04 0.28 1.01
N ARG A 224 2.86 0.13 2.06
CA ARG A 224 2.85 -1.02 2.98
C ARG A 224 1.97 -0.83 4.22
N PHE A 225 1.44 0.38 4.47
CA PHE A 225 0.49 0.61 5.55
C PHE A 225 -0.80 -0.16 5.30
N ARG A 226 -1.15 -1.04 6.22
CA ARG A 226 -2.36 -1.86 6.12
C ARG A 226 -3.62 -1.13 6.59
N SER A 227 -4.73 -1.46 5.98
CA SER A 227 -6.04 -0.98 6.41
C SER A 227 -6.36 -1.46 7.83
N PRO A 228 -7.02 -0.63 8.66
CA PRO A 228 -7.37 -0.98 10.04
C PRO A 228 -8.30 -2.18 10.15
N LYS A 229 -9.14 -2.40 9.14
CA LYS A 229 -10.05 -3.55 9.08
C LYS A 229 -9.37 -4.71 8.34
N PRO A 230 -9.35 -5.93 8.94
CA PRO A 230 -8.92 -7.12 8.24
C PRO A 230 -9.81 -7.34 7.01
N LEU A 231 -9.26 -7.92 5.98
CA LEU A 231 -9.91 -8.17 4.68
C LEU A 231 -10.20 -6.89 3.86
N SER A 232 -9.65 -5.75 4.27
CA SER A 232 -9.64 -4.51 3.48
C SER A 232 -8.24 -4.21 3.00
N SER A 233 -8.11 -3.68 1.79
CA SER A 233 -6.84 -3.24 1.22
C SER A 233 -7.09 -2.16 0.18
N TRP A 234 -6.30 -1.10 0.20
CA TRP A 234 -6.40 -0.03 -0.77
C TRP A 234 -6.20 -0.53 -2.21
N VAL A 235 -5.31 -1.51 -2.40
CA VAL A 235 -5.04 -2.11 -3.73
C VAL A 235 -6.27 -2.82 -4.26
N THR A 236 -6.89 -3.70 -3.45
CA THR A 236 -8.09 -4.42 -3.88
C THR A 236 -9.31 -3.51 -3.98
N SER A 237 -9.34 -2.42 -3.23
CA SER A 237 -10.40 -1.42 -3.32
C SER A 237 -10.34 -0.64 -4.63
N LEU A 238 -9.14 -0.13 -5.02
CA LEU A 238 -8.98 0.52 -6.31
C LEU A 238 -9.27 -0.46 -7.45
N LEU A 239 -8.73 -1.68 -7.39
CA LEU A 239 -8.98 -2.71 -8.40
C LEU A 239 -10.48 -3.00 -8.56
N CYS A 240 -11.24 -3.10 -7.47
CA CYS A 240 -12.68 -3.27 -7.47
C CYS A 240 -13.40 -2.15 -8.23
N VAL A 241 -13.01 -0.90 -7.99
CA VAL A 241 -13.62 0.26 -8.67
C VAL A 241 -13.29 0.26 -10.15
N LEU A 242 -12.04 -0.01 -10.53
CA LEU A 242 -11.65 -0.08 -11.94
C LEU A 242 -12.36 -1.22 -12.66
N ASP A 243 -12.48 -2.40 -12.02
CA ASP A 243 -13.24 -3.52 -12.57
C ASP A 243 -14.72 -3.18 -12.74
N SER A 244 -15.33 -2.46 -11.81
CA SER A 244 -16.72 -2.01 -11.93
C SER A 244 -16.91 -1.01 -13.07
N ALA A 245 -15.96 -0.09 -13.26
CA ALA A 245 -15.97 0.87 -14.36
C ALA A 245 -15.76 0.19 -15.73
N ALA A 246 -14.84 -0.78 -15.79
CA ALA A 246 -14.62 -1.59 -17.00
C ALA A 246 -15.86 -2.41 -17.35
N LEU A 247 -16.51 -3.06 -16.36
CA LEU A 247 -17.73 -3.82 -16.56
C LEU A 247 -18.89 -2.98 -17.08
N ILE A 248 -19.17 -1.83 -16.42
CA ILE A 248 -20.32 -1.01 -16.84
C ILE A 248 -20.13 -0.44 -18.26
N LEU A 249 -18.90 -0.08 -18.63
CA LEU A 249 -18.58 0.39 -19.97
C LEU A 249 -18.72 -0.70 -21.03
N SER A 250 -18.42 -1.94 -20.67
CA SER A 250 -18.46 -3.09 -21.58
C SER A 250 -19.87 -3.67 -21.73
N LEU A 251 -20.63 -3.72 -20.62
CA LEU A 251 -21.97 -4.32 -20.58
C LEU A 251 -23.08 -3.36 -20.98
N ASN A 252 -22.95 -2.06 -20.66
CA ASN A 252 -24.00 -1.06 -20.75
C ASN A 252 -23.55 0.22 -21.45
N PRO A 253 -23.07 0.16 -22.71
CA PRO A 253 -22.47 1.32 -23.37
C PRO A 253 -23.42 2.52 -23.57
N SER A 254 -24.73 2.30 -23.60
CA SER A 254 -25.71 3.38 -23.78
C SER A 254 -26.11 4.08 -22.47
N THR A 255 -26.05 3.35 -21.34
CA THR A 255 -26.45 3.87 -20.02
C THR A 255 -25.27 4.13 -19.08
N ALA A 256 -24.07 3.67 -19.44
CA ALA A 256 -22.86 3.88 -18.66
C ALA A 256 -22.52 5.37 -18.51
N PRO A 257 -22.02 5.80 -17.35
CA PRO A 257 -21.46 7.13 -17.18
C PRO A 257 -20.06 7.22 -17.82
N VAL A 258 -20.05 7.29 -19.17
CA VAL A 258 -18.85 7.10 -20.00
C VAL A 258 -17.68 7.98 -19.55
N VAL A 259 -17.90 9.29 -19.37
CA VAL A 259 -16.82 10.22 -19.05
C VAL A 259 -16.26 9.98 -17.65
N PRO A 260 -17.06 9.96 -16.56
CA PRO A 260 -16.55 9.68 -15.24
C PRO A 260 -15.87 8.30 -15.12
N ALA A 261 -16.43 7.26 -15.74
CA ALA A 261 -15.86 5.91 -15.71
C ALA A 261 -14.48 5.84 -16.40
N ARG A 262 -14.35 6.48 -17.58
CA ARG A 262 -13.07 6.54 -18.31
C ARG A 262 -12.01 7.36 -17.58
N LEU A 263 -12.39 8.50 -16.97
CA LEU A 263 -11.46 9.32 -16.18
C LEU A 263 -10.99 8.56 -14.94
N CYS A 264 -11.91 7.89 -14.25
CA CYS A 264 -11.57 7.03 -13.12
C CYS A 264 -10.63 5.88 -13.51
N LEU A 265 -10.90 5.18 -14.63
CA LEU A 265 -10.00 4.16 -15.18
C LEU A 265 -8.63 4.77 -15.46
N ARG A 266 -8.56 5.91 -16.15
CA ARG A 266 -7.29 6.56 -16.47
C ARG A 266 -6.48 6.92 -15.21
N ALA A 267 -7.10 7.57 -14.24
CA ALA A 267 -6.46 7.92 -12.99
C ALA A 267 -6.00 6.68 -12.20
N GLY A 268 -6.85 5.64 -12.16
CA GLY A 268 -6.55 4.42 -11.41
C GLY A 268 -5.42 3.60 -11.99
N PHE A 269 -5.37 3.39 -13.32
CA PHE A 269 -4.25 2.66 -13.89
C PHE A 269 -2.95 3.45 -13.89
N THR A 270 -2.99 4.78 -14.06
CA THR A 270 -1.82 5.65 -13.85
C THR A 270 -1.31 5.53 -12.41
N CYS A 271 -2.22 5.56 -11.42
CA CYS A 271 -1.87 5.36 -10.02
C CYS A 271 -1.14 4.02 -9.78
N PHE A 272 -1.67 2.91 -10.28
CA PHE A 272 -1.02 1.61 -10.14
C PHE A 272 0.35 1.57 -10.82
N GLN A 273 0.47 2.10 -12.03
CA GLN A 273 1.73 2.14 -12.77
C GLN A 273 2.79 2.98 -12.04
N ASP A 274 2.43 4.18 -11.58
CA ASP A 274 3.37 5.09 -10.91
C ASP A 274 3.84 4.53 -9.58
N VAL A 275 2.92 3.98 -8.77
CA VAL A 275 3.29 3.32 -7.50
C VAL A 275 4.14 2.08 -7.76
N ALA A 276 3.81 1.24 -8.76
CA ALA A 276 4.60 0.05 -9.09
C ALA A 276 6.03 0.43 -9.50
N ARG A 277 6.19 1.46 -10.36
CA ARG A 277 7.51 1.97 -10.75
C ARG A 277 8.29 2.56 -9.58
N ALA A 278 7.62 3.31 -8.70
CA ALA A 278 8.24 3.85 -7.48
C ALA A 278 8.73 2.72 -6.55
N MET A 279 8.04 1.59 -6.52
CA MET A 279 8.49 0.37 -5.83
C MET A 279 9.62 -0.38 -6.54
N GLY A 280 10.00 0.03 -7.76
CA GLY A 280 11.05 -0.59 -8.55
C GLY A 280 10.60 -1.75 -9.43
N PHE A 281 9.28 -1.90 -9.66
CA PHE A 281 8.78 -2.87 -10.63
C PHE A 281 8.89 -2.32 -12.05
N ASP A 282 9.31 -3.19 -12.97
CA ASP A 282 9.29 -2.91 -14.40
C ASP A 282 7.86 -3.14 -14.92
N VAL A 283 7.14 -2.05 -15.11
CA VAL A 283 5.76 -2.06 -15.63
C VAL A 283 5.73 -1.19 -16.88
N PRO A 284 5.25 -1.73 -18.02
CA PRO A 284 5.18 -0.97 -19.26
C PRO A 284 4.27 0.25 -19.11
N ALA A 285 4.64 1.34 -19.75
CA ALA A 285 3.82 2.55 -19.80
C ALA A 285 2.54 2.33 -20.62
N GLU A 286 2.69 1.58 -21.72
CA GLU A 286 1.62 1.17 -22.61
C GLU A 286 1.63 -0.36 -22.66
N PRO A 287 0.71 -1.02 -21.92
CA PRO A 287 0.58 -2.47 -21.97
C PRO A 287 0.16 -2.91 -23.38
N ASP A 288 0.66 -4.06 -23.82
CA ASP A 288 0.27 -4.68 -25.07
C ASP A 288 -1.22 -5.03 -25.01
N PRO A 289 -2.07 -4.50 -25.92
CA PRO A 289 -3.49 -4.82 -25.95
C PRO A 289 -3.79 -6.32 -26.14
N ASP A 290 -2.88 -7.05 -26.78
CA ASP A 290 -2.99 -8.49 -27.03
C ASP A 290 -2.48 -9.33 -25.86
N MET A 291 -1.91 -8.70 -24.83
CA MET A 291 -1.55 -9.38 -23.59
C MET A 291 -2.84 -9.86 -22.90
N GLY A 292 -3.01 -11.14 -22.75
CA GLY A 292 -4.15 -11.72 -22.05
C GLY A 292 -4.21 -11.26 -20.59
N ILE A 293 -5.41 -11.29 -20.02
CA ILE A 293 -5.64 -11.04 -18.60
C ILE A 293 -5.76 -12.34 -17.80
N SER A 294 -5.59 -12.28 -16.50
CA SER A 294 -5.68 -13.46 -15.62
C SER A 294 -7.12 -13.86 -15.27
N VAL A 295 -8.08 -12.96 -15.41
CA VAL A 295 -9.50 -13.31 -15.27
C VAL A 295 -9.91 -14.14 -16.49
N THR A 296 -10.46 -15.32 -16.23
CA THR A 296 -10.96 -16.19 -17.30
C THR A 296 -12.36 -15.77 -17.73
N TYR A 297 -12.76 -16.17 -18.94
CA TYR A 297 -14.13 -15.95 -19.42
C TYR A 297 -15.18 -16.60 -18.50
N GLU A 298 -14.89 -17.76 -17.90
CA GLU A 298 -15.76 -18.41 -16.92
C GLU A 298 -15.97 -17.54 -15.67
N GLN A 299 -14.88 -16.97 -15.14
CA GLN A 299 -14.95 -16.04 -14.01
C GLN A 299 -15.70 -14.75 -14.36
N PHE A 300 -15.62 -14.31 -15.62
CA PHE A 300 -16.44 -13.19 -16.11
C PHE A 300 -17.93 -13.58 -16.15
N LEU A 301 -18.27 -14.79 -16.59
CA LEU A 301 -19.66 -15.29 -16.54
C LEU A 301 -20.20 -15.40 -15.10
N ASP A 302 -19.36 -15.79 -14.13
CA ASP A 302 -19.75 -15.75 -12.70
C ASP A 302 -20.13 -14.32 -12.25
N ALA A 303 -19.43 -13.32 -12.76
CA ALA A 303 -19.76 -11.92 -12.50
C ALA A 303 -21.11 -11.52 -13.13
N ILE A 304 -21.35 -11.93 -14.37
CA ILE A 304 -22.62 -11.70 -15.06
C ILE A 304 -23.77 -12.37 -14.28
N ALA A 305 -23.62 -13.64 -13.90
CA ALA A 305 -24.61 -14.34 -13.08
C ALA A 305 -24.90 -13.61 -11.77
N ARG A 306 -23.87 -13.01 -11.15
CA ARG A 306 -24.05 -12.19 -9.95
C ARG A 306 -24.88 -10.92 -10.21
N LEU A 307 -24.71 -10.29 -11.34
CA LEU A 307 -25.50 -9.11 -11.74
C LEU A 307 -26.95 -9.50 -12.04
N GLU A 308 -27.16 -10.63 -12.72
CA GLU A 308 -28.48 -11.19 -13.01
C GLU A 308 -29.27 -11.57 -11.73
N GLU A 309 -28.58 -12.09 -10.69
CA GLU A 309 -29.21 -12.38 -9.39
C GLU A 309 -29.95 -11.18 -8.75
N VAL A 310 -29.59 -9.95 -9.14
CA VAL A 310 -30.16 -8.71 -8.62
C VAL A 310 -30.95 -7.94 -9.67
N ASP A 311 -31.22 -8.54 -10.81
CA ASP A 311 -31.91 -7.92 -11.95
C ASP A 311 -31.16 -6.64 -12.45
N PHE A 312 -29.82 -6.63 -12.38
CA PHE A 312 -29.02 -5.53 -12.90
C PHE A 312 -29.22 -5.43 -14.43
N PRO A 313 -29.52 -4.25 -14.97
CA PRO A 313 -29.74 -4.12 -16.41
C PRO A 313 -28.44 -4.40 -17.19
N ILE A 314 -28.49 -5.32 -18.15
CA ILE A 314 -27.39 -5.67 -19.04
C ILE A 314 -27.87 -5.46 -20.48
N GLU A 315 -27.16 -4.62 -21.25
CA GLU A 315 -27.53 -4.26 -22.61
C GLU A 315 -26.89 -5.19 -23.65
N ARG A 316 -25.69 -5.71 -23.37
CA ARG A 316 -24.92 -6.54 -24.32
C ARG A 316 -24.78 -7.96 -23.81
N LYS A 317 -24.70 -8.89 -24.76
CA LYS A 317 -24.38 -10.29 -24.43
C LYS A 317 -22.96 -10.39 -23.88
N PRO A 318 -22.70 -11.38 -22.99
CA PRO A 318 -21.37 -11.57 -22.40
C PRO A 318 -20.27 -11.75 -23.47
N GLU A 319 -20.55 -12.47 -24.55
CA GLU A 319 -19.59 -12.73 -25.62
C GLU A 319 -19.12 -11.45 -26.31
N ASP A 320 -20.05 -10.49 -26.50
CA ASP A 320 -19.78 -9.20 -27.15
C ASP A 320 -19.10 -8.21 -26.21
N ALA A 321 -19.34 -8.33 -24.89
CA ALA A 321 -18.79 -7.45 -23.86
C ALA A 321 -17.39 -7.87 -23.39
N TRP A 322 -17.08 -9.16 -23.46
CA TRP A 322 -15.81 -9.71 -22.99
C TRP A 322 -14.56 -9.07 -23.60
N PRO A 323 -14.44 -8.90 -24.95
CA PRO A 323 -13.26 -8.27 -25.52
C PRO A 323 -13.02 -6.84 -25.01
N ASP A 324 -14.10 -6.06 -24.82
CA ASP A 324 -14.00 -4.70 -24.30
C ASP A 324 -13.54 -4.69 -22.84
N PHE A 325 -14.05 -5.61 -22.00
CA PHE A 325 -13.60 -5.76 -20.62
C PHE A 325 -12.11 -6.12 -20.56
N VAL A 326 -11.65 -7.04 -21.39
CA VAL A 326 -10.23 -7.41 -21.52
C VAL A 326 -9.39 -6.19 -21.88
N GLY A 327 -9.84 -5.44 -22.91
CA GLY A 327 -9.15 -4.22 -23.38
C GLY A 327 -9.02 -3.12 -22.32
N TRP A 328 -9.99 -3.01 -21.40
CA TRP A 328 -9.85 -2.11 -20.24
C TRP A 328 -8.90 -2.67 -19.20
N ARG A 329 -9.05 -3.94 -18.84
CA ARG A 329 -8.36 -4.55 -17.70
C ARG A 329 -6.87 -4.73 -17.92
N VAL A 330 -6.41 -4.97 -19.13
CA VAL A 330 -5.00 -5.13 -19.49
C VAL A 330 -4.15 -3.92 -19.03
N ASN A 331 -4.74 -2.71 -18.98
CA ASN A 331 -4.03 -1.48 -18.64
C ASN A 331 -3.58 -1.41 -17.17
N TYR A 332 -4.22 -2.11 -16.25
CA TYR A 332 -3.94 -2.00 -14.81
C TYR A 332 -3.62 -3.32 -14.12
N GLU A 333 -3.94 -4.46 -14.71
CA GLU A 333 -3.85 -5.76 -14.04
C GLU A 333 -2.42 -6.07 -13.58
N GLN A 334 -1.43 -5.93 -14.46
CA GLN A 334 -0.04 -6.27 -14.15
C GLN A 334 0.50 -5.44 -13.00
N ALA A 335 0.30 -4.12 -13.05
CA ALA A 335 0.76 -3.20 -12.00
C ALA A 335 0.05 -3.46 -10.67
N ALA A 336 -1.28 -3.63 -10.69
CA ALA A 336 -2.07 -3.93 -9.51
C ALA A 336 -1.62 -5.24 -8.85
N PHE A 337 -1.33 -6.28 -9.62
CA PHE A 337 -0.90 -7.57 -9.11
C PHE A 337 0.52 -7.55 -8.55
N ALA A 338 1.44 -6.81 -9.19
CA ALA A 338 2.79 -6.60 -8.68
C ALA A 338 2.74 -5.98 -7.28
N ILE A 339 1.97 -4.91 -7.11
CA ILE A 339 1.78 -4.25 -5.81
C ILE A 339 1.08 -5.19 -4.83
N ALA A 340 -0.06 -5.80 -5.22
CA ALA A 340 -0.83 -6.69 -4.36
C ALA A 340 0.00 -7.85 -3.81
N ARG A 341 0.87 -8.43 -4.64
CA ARG A 341 1.81 -9.49 -4.26
C ARG A 341 2.89 -8.98 -3.31
N ALA A 342 3.45 -7.78 -3.59
CA ALA A 342 4.54 -7.21 -2.79
C ALA A 342 4.09 -6.82 -1.37
N VAL A 343 2.86 -6.28 -1.24
CA VAL A 343 2.30 -5.91 0.07
C VAL A 343 1.51 -7.04 0.72
N ASP A 344 1.44 -8.22 0.09
CA ASP A 344 0.60 -9.35 0.54
C ASP A 344 -0.85 -8.89 0.84
N ALA A 345 -1.46 -8.19 -0.13
CA ALA A 345 -2.82 -7.68 0.00
C ALA A 345 -3.83 -8.82 0.21
N VAL A 346 -5.02 -8.52 0.73
CA VAL A 346 -6.08 -9.52 0.90
C VAL A 346 -6.38 -10.24 -0.44
N PRO A 347 -6.45 -11.58 -0.46
CA PRO A 347 -6.77 -12.33 -1.67
C PRO A 347 -8.27 -12.20 -1.99
N ALA A 348 -8.64 -11.14 -2.69
CA ALA A 348 -10.00 -10.93 -3.20
C ALA A 348 -10.21 -11.66 -4.54
N LEU A 349 -11.47 -11.84 -4.94
CA LEU A 349 -11.80 -12.29 -6.29
C LEU A 349 -11.19 -11.32 -7.33
N TRP A 350 -10.65 -11.84 -8.40
CA TRP A 350 -10.03 -11.09 -9.50
C TRP A 350 -8.79 -10.25 -9.12
N SER A 351 -8.23 -10.43 -7.92
CA SER A 351 -7.10 -9.63 -7.44
C SER A 351 -5.73 -10.29 -7.65
N GLY A 352 -5.67 -11.36 -8.43
CA GLY A 352 -4.46 -12.07 -8.81
C GLY A 352 -3.86 -12.96 -7.72
N PRO A 353 -2.79 -13.66 -8.06
CA PRO A 353 -2.14 -14.58 -7.15
C PRO A 353 -1.37 -13.86 -6.05
N ARG A 354 -1.27 -14.49 -4.89
CA ARG A 354 -0.42 -14.05 -3.78
C ARG A 354 0.86 -14.88 -3.73
N ARG A 355 1.82 -14.47 -2.88
CA ARG A 355 3.04 -15.24 -2.64
C ARG A 355 2.71 -16.66 -2.19
N HIS A 356 1.72 -16.82 -1.33
CA HIS A 356 1.24 -18.12 -0.86
C HIS A 356 0.19 -18.66 -1.83
N LYS A 357 0.59 -19.59 -2.68
CA LYS A 357 -0.25 -20.18 -3.75
C LYS A 357 -1.49 -20.92 -3.23
N GLU A 358 -1.49 -21.35 -1.96
CA GLU A 358 -2.60 -22.09 -1.34
C GLU A 358 -3.77 -21.20 -0.90
N LEU A 359 -3.63 -19.88 -0.96
CA LEU A 359 -4.69 -18.97 -0.56
C LEU A 359 -5.75 -18.87 -1.66
N GLN A 360 -6.87 -19.47 -1.41
CA GLN A 360 -8.04 -19.28 -2.26
C GLN A 360 -8.57 -17.85 -2.14
N PRO A 361 -9.06 -17.24 -3.23
CA PRO A 361 -9.72 -15.96 -3.18
C PRO A 361 -10.89 -15.96 -2.21
N ILE A 362 -10.97 -14.94 -1.37
CA ILE A 362 -12.03 -14.78 -0.38
C ILE A 362 -13.17 -14.03 -1.06
N PRO A 363 -14.38 -14.59 -1.14
CA PRO A 363 -15.54 -13.88 -1.68
C PRO A 363 -15.95 -12.72 -0.77
N PRO A 364 -16.59 -11.67 -1.31
CA PRO A 364 -17.08 -10.56 -0.51
C PRO A 364 -18.09 -11.02 0.53
N PHE A 365 -17.92 -10.52 1.76
CA PHE A 365 -18.88 -10.78 2.83
C PHE A 365 -20.23 -10.15 2.47
N ARG A 366 -21.26 -10.97 2.42
CA ARG A 366 -22.64 -10.54 2.18
C ARG A 366 -23.41 -10.66 3.51
N PRO A 367 -23.78 -9.54 4.16
CA PRO A 367 -24.63 -9.62 5.33
C PRO A 367 -25.99 -10.24 4.93
N PRO A 368 -26.64 -11.01 5.81
CA PRO A 368 -27.97 -11.51 5.52
C PRO A 368 -28.89 -10.31 5.25
N LEU A 369 -29.62 -10.37 4.15
CA LEU A 369 -30.62 -9.36 3.81
C LEU A 369 -31.55 -9.21 5.01
N GLY A 370 -31.47 -8.04 5.70
CA GLY A 370 -32.43 -7.70 6.74
C GLY A 370 -33.82 -7.79 6.13
N ARG A 371 -34.79 -8.28 6.87
CA ARG A 371 -36.20 -8.35 6.43
C ARG A 371 -36.67 -6.93 6.08
N VAL A 372 -36.45 -6.49 4.86
CA VAL A 372 -37.29 -5.45 4.28
C VAL A 372 -38.60 -6.14 3.98
N SER A 373 -39.60 -5.86 4.76
CA SER A 373 -40.95 -6.32 4.50
C SER A 373 -41.52 -5.54 3.31
N ASN A 374 -41.02 -5.84 2.11
CA ASN A 374 -41.72 -5.48 0.89
C ASN A 374 -42.66 -6.64 0.58
N GLY A 375 -43.97 -6.31 0.60
CA GLY A 375 -45.08 -7.23 0.51
C GLY A 375 -44.87 -8.37 -0.50
N GLY A 376 -44.95 -9.59 -0.01
CA GLY A 376 -45.55 -10.66 -0.76
C GLY A 376 -44.69 -11.61 -1.57
N LYS A 377 -43.37 -11.64 -1.50
CA LYS A 377 -42.57 -12.76 -2.09
C LYS A 377 -41.90 -13.57 -0.97
N LYS A 378 -42.37 -14.79 -0.73
CA LYS A 378 -41.79 -15.77 0.21
C LYS A 378 -40.36 -16.12 -0.29
N SER A 379 -39.37 -15.92 0.59
CA SER A 379 -37.99 -16.36 0.34
C SER A 379 -37.92 -17.85 0.00
N PRO A 380 -37.12 -18.27 -1.00
CA PRO A 380 -36.96 -19.69 -1.39
C PRO A 380 -36.52 -20.62 -0.25
N ARG A 381 -35.95 -20.09 0.82
CA ARG A 381 -35.45 -20.84 1.97
C ARG A 381 -36.55 -21.44 2.86
N LYS A 382 -37.80 -21.00 2.76
CA LYS A 382 -38.92 -21.60 3.51
C LYS A 382 -39.55 -22.81 2.82
N LEU A 383 -39.31 -23.01 1.52
CA LEU A 383 -39.83 -24.17 0.78
C LEU A 383 -39.09 -25.49 1.10
N ALA A 384 -37.85 -25.40 1.63
CA ALA A 384 -37.05 -26.59 1.99
C ALA A 384 -37.30 -27.09 3.42
N ALA A 385 -37.90 -26.28 4.30
CA ALA A 385 -38.14 -26.65 5.70
C ALA A 385 -39.50 -27.36 5.94
N ASP A 386 -40.45 -27.30 4.99
CA ASP A 386 -41.81 -27.89 5.14
C ASP A 386 -41.92 -29.30 4.55
N ARG A 387 -40.84 -29.91 4.05
CA ARG A 387 -40.83 -31.33 3.70
C ARG A 387 -40.39 -32.17 4.89
N LYS A 388 -41.29 -32.44 5.83
CA LYS A 388 -41.19 -33.58 6.76
C LYS A 388 -41.31 -34.86 5.96
N PRO A 389 -40.45 -35.87 6.16
CA PRO A 389 -40.68 -37.20 5.62
C PRO A 389 -41.87 -37.79 6.31
N SER A 390 -42.88 -38.18 5.56
CA SER A 390 -43.98 -39.07 6.01
C SER A 390 -43.37 -40.41 6.39
N ALA A 391 -43.48 -40.78 7.65
CA ALA A 391 -43.20 -42.10 8.13
C ALA A 391 -44.18 -43.12 7.47
N GLY A 392 -43.60 -44.12 6.84
CA GLY A 392 -44.18 -45.40 6.48
C GLY A 392 -43.22 -46.48 6.91
#